data_342ae3ea3dc372668657c623748a7a34
#
_entry.id   342ae3ea3dc372668657c623748a7a34
#
_cell.length_a   1.000
_cell.length_b   1.000
_cell.length_c   1.000
_cell.angle_alpha   90.00
_cell.angle_beta   90.00
_cell.angle_gamma   90.00
#
_symmetry.space_group_name_H-M   'P 1'
#
loop_
_entity.id
_entity.type
_entity.pdbx_description
1 polymer ?
#
loop_
_entity_poly.entity_id
_entity_poly.type
_entity_poly.pdbx_seq_one_letter_code
_entity_poly.pdbx_strand_id
1 'polypeptide(L)'
;ARLQHVAFDALAGRPGAVAAIDPRNGEVLALASAPSFDPNLFVNGISHAEYKALNDNPSRPQFNRIVLGGVAPGSTVKPFLGLAGLDSGTRTPEDKILSTGMFYLPGQSRGYGDSHRGGHGWTDLRKSIAQSVNTYYYKLALDMGIGQLDRYMREDGFGAPTGIDLVGENAGVLPSPA
;
A
#
# COMPACT_ATOMS: atom_id res chain seq x y z
N ALA A 1 -7.82 22.36 8.71
CA ALA A 1 -8.54 22.84 7.52
C ALA A 1 -7.60 23.03 6.30
N ARG A 2 -6.51 23.83 6.42
CA ARG A 2 -5.63 24.16 5.25
C ARG A 2 -5.00 22.91 4.61
N LEU A 3 -4.45 21.97 5.41
CA LEU A 3 -3.84 20.74 4.90
C LEU A 3 -4.88 19.86 4.18
N GLN A 4 -6.10 19.78 4.70
CA GLN A 4 -7.20 19.05 4.08
C GLN A 4 -7.52 19.58 2.66
N HIS A 5 -7.58 20.91 2.48
CA HIS A 5 -7.80 21.52 1.16
C HIS A 5 -6.64 21.20 0.21
N VAL A 6 -5.40 21.39 0.65
CA VAL A 6 -4.22 21.05 -0.15
C VAL A 6 -4.22 19.59 -0.57
N ALA A 7 -4.56 18.66 0.31
CA ALA A 7 -4.64 17.24 0.02
C ALA A 7 -5.70 16.94 -1.05
N PHE A 8 -6.88 17.56 -0.95
CA PHE A 8 -7.96 17.38 -1.90
C PHE A 8 -7.62 18.00 -3.27
N ASP A 9 -7.11 19.22 -3.27
CA ASP A 9 -6.73 19.96 -4.50
C ASP A 9 -5.60 19.25 -5.25
N ALA A 10 -4.66 18.63 -4.54
CA ALA A 10 -3.57 17.85 -5.14
C ALA A 10 -4.06 16.64 -5.94
N LEU A 11 -5.24 16.11 -5.65
CA LEU A 11 -5.84 15.04 -6.44
C LEU A 11 -6.36 15.54 -7.80
N ALA A 12 -6.61 16.85 -7.94
CA ALA A 12 -6.96 17.51 -9.20
C ALA A 12 -8.12 16.80 -9.94
N GLY A 13 -9.14 16.36 -9.21
CA GLY A 13 -10.29 15.63 -9.75
C GLY A 13 -10.03 14.17 -10.15
N ARG A 14 -8.80 13.68 -10.04
CA ARG A 14 -8.47 12.28 -10.33
C ARG A 14 -8.96 11.37 -9.20
N PRO A 15 -9.48 10.17 -9.50
CA PRO A 15 -9.80 9.19 -8.47
C PRO A 15 -8.55 8.83 -7.65
N GLY A 16 -8.63 9.04 -6.34
CA GLY A 16 -7.51 8.81 -5.44
C GLY A 16 -7.83 9.15 -4.00
N ALA A 17 -6.87 8.94 -3.13
CA ALA A 17 -6.98 9.28 -1.72
C ALA A 17 -5.67 9.82 -1.17
N VAL A 18 -5.77 10.70 -0.17
CA VAL A 18 -4.63 11.19 0.61
C VAL A 18 -4.97 11.07 2.08
N ALA A 19 -4.12 10.40 2.84
CA ALA A 19 -4.13 10.40 4.30
C ALA A 19 -2.82 11.02 4.80
N ALA A 20 -2.91 12.00 5.69
CA ALA A 20 -1.76 12.58 6.38
C ALA A 20 -1.92 12.36 7.88
N ILE A 21 -0.94 11.73 8.48
CA ILE A 21 -0.96 11.32 9.89
C ILE A 21 0.26 11.89 10.57
N ASP A 22 0.09 12.40 11.79
CA ASP A 22 1.21 12.81 12.64
C ASP A 22 1.88 11.55 13.23
N PRO A 23 3.15 11.25 12.86
CA PRO A 23 3.81 10.03 13.32
C PRO A 23 4.13 10.01 14.81
N ARG A 24 4.01 11.15 15.50
CA ARG A 24 4.30 11.27 16.94
C ARG A 24 3.17 10.74 17.83
N ASN A 25 1.93 10.83 17.34
CA ASN A 25 0.74 10.54 18.16
C ASN A 25 -0.39 9.82 17.40
N GLY A 26 -0.24 9.64 16.07
CA GLY A 26 -1.26 9.00 15.23
C GLY A 26 -2.43 9.90 14.83
N GLU A 27 -2.40 11.20 15.16
CA GLU A 27 -3.49 12.11 14.77
C GLU A 27 -3.63 12.23 13.25
N VAL A 28 -4.87 12.13 12.77
CA VAL A 28 -5.20 12.33 11.36
C VAL A 28 -5.27 13.81 11.05
N LEU A 29 -4.30 14.34 10.34
CA LEU A 29 -4.18 15.76 9.97
C LEU A 29 -4.96 16.10 8.71
N ALA A 30 -5.07 15.16 7.76
CA ALA A 30 -5.90 15.27 6.58
C ALA A 30 -6.35 13.88 6.09
N LEU A 31 -7.57 13.83 5.56
CA LEU A 31 -8.17 12.62 5.02
C LEU A 31 -9.03 12.99 3.82
N ALA A 32 -8.51 12.82 2.60
CA ALA A 32 -9.16 13.25 1.37
C ALA A 32 -9.38 12.06 0.43
N SER A 33 -10.63 11.87 0.00
CA SER A 33 -11.02 10.88 -1.02
C SER A 33 -11.65 11.63 -2.20
N ALA A 34 -11.15 11.41 -3.41
CA ALA A 34 -11.66 12.05 -4.62
C ALA A 34 -12.03 10.99 -5.69
N PRO A 35 -12.99 11.31 -6.59
CA PRO A 35 -13.92 12.43 -6.47
C PRO A 35 -14.81 12.27 -5.24
N SER A 36 -15.38 13.37 -4.78
CA SER A 36 -16.35 13.43 -3.70
C SER A 36 -17.70 13.94 -4.23
N PHE A 37 -18.66 14.07 -3.37
CA PHE A 37 -19.98 14.62 -3.65
C PHE A 37 -20.32 15.70 -2.60
N ASP A 38 -21.28 16.55 -2.94
CA ASP A 38 -21.81 17.53 -1.96
C ASP A 38 -22.77 16.83 -0.98
N PRO A 39 -22.42 16.70 0.31
CA PRO A 39 -23.29 16.07 1.30
C PRO A 39 -24.58 16.86 1.55
N ASN A 40 -24.62 18.15 1.20
CA ASN A 40 -25.82 18.97 1.37
C ASN A 40 -26.98 18.49 0.48
N LEU A 41 -26.70 17.77 -0.60
CA LEU A 41 -27.73 17.13 -1.43
C LEU A 41 -28.65 16.20 -0.60
N PHE A 42 -28.16 15.67 0.51
CA PHE A 42 -28.91 14.73 1.37
C PHE A 42 -29.65 15.42 2.53
N VAL A 43 -29.33 16.67 2.86
CA VAL A 43 -29.87 17.36 4.03
C VAL A 43 -31.38 17.53 3.98
N ASN A 44 -31.93 17.88 2.82
CA ASN A 44 -33.36 18.09 2.60
C ASN A 44 -34.02 16.99 1.72
N GLY A 45 -33.31 15.86 1.57
CA GLY A 45 -33.66 14.80 0.63
C GLY A 45 -33.07 15.04 -0.74
N ILE A 46 -32.42 14.01 -1.29
CA ILE A 46 -31.86 14.01 -2.66
C ILE A 46 -32.93 13.55 -3.64
N SER A 47 -33.02 14.17 -4.82
CA SER A 47 -33.90 13.70 -5.88
C SER A 47 -33.46 12.36 -6.45
N HIS A 48 -34.42 11.58 -7.02
CA HIS A 48 -34.09 10.31 -7.68
C HIS A 48 -33.10 10.48 -8.83
N ALA A 49 -33.16 11.59 -9.57
CA ALA A 49 -32.25 11.87 -10.68
C ALA A 49 -30.82 12.13 -10.20
N GLU A 50 -30.64 12.95 -9.17
CA GLU A 50 -29.34 13.25 -8.57
C GLU A 50 -28.73 12.01 -7.92
N TYR A 51 -29.52 11.24 -7.18
CA TYR A 51 -29.05 9.99 -6.56
C TYR A 51 -28.61 8.96 -7.61
N LYS A 52 -29.41 8.83 -8.70
CA LYS A 52 -29.03 7.98 -9.81
C LYS A 52 -27.73 8.44 -10.47
N ALA A 53 -27.56 9.74 -10.68
CA ALA A 53 -26.32 10.28 -11.25
C ALA A 53 -25.08 9.99 -10.38
N LEU A 54 -25.20 10.05 -9.04
CA LEU A 54 -24.13 9.67 -8.13
C LEU A 54 -23.80 8.17 -8.21
N ASN A 55 -24.83 7.31 -8.27
CA ASN A 55 -24.65 5.86 -8.32
C ASN A 55 -24.08 5.37 -9.65
N ASP A 56 -24.53 5.95 -10.75
CA ASP A 56 -24.10 5.58 -12.11
C ASP A 56 -22.74 6.18 -12.48
N ASN A 57 -22.20 7.07 -11.65
CA ASN A 57 -20.91 7.70 -11.92
C ASN A 57 -19.77 6.68 -11.86
N PRO A 58 -19.05 6.42 -12.99
CA PRO A 58 -17.99 5.43 -13.04
C PRO A 58 -16.81 5.74 -12.09
N SER A 59 -16.66 7.04 -11.73
CA SER A 59 -15.65 7.46 -10.76
C SER A 59 -16.06 7.21 -9.30
N ARG A 60 -17.28 6.70 -9.04
CA ARG A 60 -17.79 6.30 -7.72
C ARG A 60 -17.53 7.37 -6.62
N PRO A 61 -18.14 8.55 -6.69
CA PRO A 61 -17.87 9.66 -5.75
C PRO A 61 -18.28 9.34 -4.30
N GLN A 62 -19.22 8.43 -4.09
CA GLN A 62 -19.65 7.98 -2.76
C GLN A 62 -18.70 6.94 -2.13
N PHE A 63 -17.76 6.39 -2.91
CA PHE A 63 -16.82 5.39 -2.43
C PHE A 63 -15.66 6.06 -1.68
N ASN A 64 -15.62 5.90 -0.36
CA ASN A 64 -14.51 6.39 0.45
C ASN A 64 -13.26 5.54 0.21
N ARG A 65 -12.36 6.04 -0.64
CA ARG A 65 -11.14 5.34 -1.06
C ARG A 65 -10.12 5.14 0.04
N ILE A 66 -10.25 5.88 1.14
CA ILE A 66 -9.29 5.80 2.24
C ILE A 66 -9.55 4.54 3.06
N VAL A 67 -10.79 4.35 3.48
CA VAL A 67 -11.15 3.24 4.38
C VAL A 67 -11.67 2.00 3.66
N LEU A 68 -12.35 2.19 2.51
CA LEU A 68 -12.91 1.07 1.72
C LEU A 68 -11.97 0.61 0.60
N GLY A 69 -10.99 1.44 0.23
CA GLY A 69 -10.05 1.14 -0.85
C GLY A 69 -9.11 0.00 -0.48
N GLY A 70 -8.86 -0.88 -1.44
CA GLY A 70 -7.82 -1.91 -1.33
C GLY A 70 -6.96 -1.84 -2.58
N VAL A 71 -5.72 -1.39 -2.43
CA VAL A 71 -4.74 -1.33 -3.52
C VAL A 71 -3.47 -2.08 -3.12
N ALA A 72 -2.80 -2.68 -4.10
CA ALA A 72 -1.50 -3.28 -3.85
C ALA A 72 -0.51 -2.21 -3.37
N PRO A 73 0.18 -2.41 -2.23
CA PRO A 73 1.07 -1.40 -1.64
C PRO A 73 2.28 -1.10 -2.54
N GLY A 74 2.63 -2.00 -3.43
CA GLY A 74 3.82 -1.87 -4.26
C GLY A 74 5.08 -1.78 -3.40
N SER A 75 6.02 -0.92 -3.82
CA SER A 75 7.32 -0.79 -3.13
C SER A 75 7.25 -0.07 -1.77
N THR A 76 6.11 0.47 -1.38
CA THR A 76 5.97 1.13 -0.06
C THR A 76 6.08 0.13 1.10
N VAL A 77 5.84 -1.16 0.85
CA VAL A 77 5.97 -2.23 1.84
C VAL A 77 7.42 -2.68 2.06
N LYS A 78 8.35 -2.34 1.18
CA LYS A 78 9.74 -2.84 1.22
C LYS A 78 10.51 -2.52 2.52
N PRO A 79 10.38 -1.32 3.13
CA PRO A 79 11.01 -1.06 4.42
C PRO A 79 10.59 -2.05 5.50
N PHE A 80 9.31 -2.40 5.58
CA PHE A 80 8.78 -3.38 6.54
C PHE A 80 9.31 -4.79 6.26
N LEU A 81 9.35 -5.20 4.99
CA LEU A 81 9.95 -6.47 4.60
C LEU A 81 11.45 -6.52 4.93
N GLY A 82 12.15 -5.40 4.73
CA GLY A 82 13.56 -5.27 5.09
C GLY A 82 13.78 -5.41 6.60
N LEU A 83 12.94 -4.76 7.40
CA LEU A 83 12.96 -4.87 8.86
C LEU A 83 12.69 -6.32 9.31
N ALA A 84 11.67 -6.97 8.76
CA ALA A 84 11.39 -8.37 9.00
C ALA A 84 12.58 -9.29 8.68
N GLY A 85 13.30 -9.01 7.57
CA GLY A 85 14.49 -9.74 7.20
C GLY A 85 15.65 -9.60 8.19
N LEU A 86 15.83 -8.40 8.76
CA LEU A 86 16.83 -8.14 9.80
C LEU A 86 16.45 -8.79 11.13
N ASP A 87 15.23 -8.56 11.58
CA ASP A 87 14.77 -9.02 12.90
C ASP A 87 14.66 -10.54 12.98
N SER A 88 14.30 -11.19 11.89
CA SER A 88 14.31 -12.67 11.79
C SER A 88 15.71 -13.28 11.71
N GLY A 89 16.75 -12.47 11.53
CA GLY A 89 18.11 -12.94 11.27
C GLY A 89 18.31 -13.56 9.88
N THR A 90 17.31 -13.46 8.99
CA THR A 90 17.42 -13.99 7.61
C THR A 90 18.39 -13.17 6.78
N ARG A 91 18.60 -11.91 7.13
CA ARG A 91 19.54 -10.98 6.48
C ARG A 91 20.28 -10.14 7.51
N THR A 92 21.51 -9.77 7.13
CA THR A 92 22.23 -8.64 7.71
C THR A 92 22.14 -7.43 6.78
N PRO A 93 22.46 -6.20 7.23
CA PRO A 93 22.47 -5.03 6.35
C PRO A 93 23.45 -5.15 5.17
N GLU A 94 24.53 -5.92 5.34
CA GLU A 94 25.63 -6.10 4.40
C GLU A 94 25.40 -7.25 3.39
N ASP A 95 24.42 -8.12 3.66
CA ASP A 95 24.11 -9.25 2.77
C ASP A 95 23.70 -8.76 1.39
N LYS A 96 24.33 -9.33 0.37
CA LYS A 96 24.14 -8.91 -1.02
C LYS A 96 23.44 -9.98 -1.85
N ILE A 97 22.43 -9.56 -2.58
CA ILE A 97 21.71 -10.35 -3.57
C ILE A 97 22.04 -9.83 -4.95
N LEU A 98 22.33 -10.72 -5.89
CA LEU A 98 22.58 -10.32 -7.28
C LEU A 98 21.24 -10.12 -8.00
N SER A 99 20.98 -8.89 -8.45
CA SER A 99 19.88 -8.56 -9.34
C SER A 99 20.36 -8.54 -10.79
N THR A 100 19.82 -9.43 -11.61
CA THR A 100 20.11 -9.55 -13.05
C THR A 100 18.99 -9.01 -13.93
N GLY A 101 17.98 -8.37 -13.31
CA GLY A 101 16.81 -7.80 -13.99
C GLY A 101 15.59 -8.71 -14.03
N MET A 102 15.78 -10.01 -13.90
CA MET A 102 14.71 -11.00 -13.81
C MET A 102 14.99 -11.99 -12.69
N PHE A 103 13.93 -12.29 -11.93
CA PHE A 103 13.95 -13.29 -10.88
C PHE A 103 13.01 -14.43 -11.25
N TYR A 104 13.44 -15.65 -11.02
CA TYR A 104 12.64 -16.86 -11.27
C TYR A 104 12.46 -17.63 -9.98
N LEU A 105 11.23 -18.04 -9.70
CA LEU A 105 10.98 -18.99 -8.62
C LEU A 105 11.50 -20.37 -8.99
N PRO A 106 12.03 -21.12 -8.05
CA PRO A 106 12.49 -22.50 -8.31
C PRO A 106 11.39 -23.33 -8.98
N GLY A 107 11.74 -23.98 -10.10
CA GLY A 107 10.82 -24.83 -10.85
C GLY A 107 9.76 -24.08 -11.69
N GLN A 108 9.82 -22.75 -11.80
CA GLN A 108 8.89 -21.98 -12.61
C GLN A 108 9.60 -21.27 -13.77
N SER A 109 8.93 -21.24 -14.93
CA SER A 109 9.40 -20.51 -16.12
C SER A 109 8.99 -19.04 -16.14
N ARG A 110 8.00 -18.65 -15.31
CA ARG A 110 7.56 -17.26 -15.20
C ARG A 110 8.61 -16.43 -14.49
N GLY A 111 9.08 -15.37 -15.14
CA GLY A 111 10.00 -14.39 -14.56
C GLY A 111 9.28 -13.21 -13.92
N TYR A 112 9.90 -12.67 -12.88
CA TYR A 112 9.46 -11.47 -12.16
C TYR A 112 10.54 -10.39 -12.32
N GLY A 113 10.18 -9.27 -12.93
CA GLY A 113 11.12 -8.23 -13.32
C GLY A 113 11.50 -7.28 -12.21
N ASP A 114 12.71 -6.75 -12.30
CA ASP A 114 13.10 -5.52 -11.62
C ASP A 114 12.68 -4.28 -12.41
N SER A 115 12.75 -3.11 -11.79
CA SER A 115 12.48 -1.82 -12.43
C SER A 115 13.48 -1.50 -13.54
N HIS A 116 14.70 -2.04 -13.46
CA HIS A 116 15.76 -1.93 -14.45
C HIS A 116 15.98 -3.28 -15.15
N ARG A 117 15.78 -3.33 -16.47
CA ARG A 117 15.86 -4.58 -17.28
C ARG A 117 17.22 -5.28 -17.22
N GLY A 118 18.32 -4.53 -17.08
CA GLY A 118 19.67 -5.06 -16.92
C GLY A 118 20.01 -5.52 -15.51
N GLY A 119 19.08 -5.35 -14.58
CA GLY A 119 19.32 -5.58 -13.15
C GLY A 119 20.12 -4.48 -12.47
N HIS A 120 20.28 -4.62 -11.18
CA HIS A 120 20.98 -3.64 -10.33
C HIS A 120 22.36 -4.14 -9.87
N GLY A 121 22.76 -5.36 -10.31
CA GLY A 121 23.99 -5.99 -9.82
C GLY A 121 23.89 -6.37 -8.35
N TRP A 122 25.02 -6.45 -7.66
CA TRP A 122 25.05 -6.77 -6.23
C TRP A 122 24.37 -5.68 -5.40
N THR A 123 23.40 -6.09 -4.60
CA THR A 123 22.45 -5.22 -3.92
C THR A 123 22.33 -5.66 -2.46
N ASP A 124 22.73 -4.78 -1.54
CA ASP A 124 22.50 -4.88 -0.10
C ASP A 124 21.16 -4.26 0.29
N LEU A 125 20.81 -4.30 1.57
CA LEU A 125 19.54 -3.76 2.07
C LEU A 125 19.40 -2.26 1.75
N ARG A 126 20.43 -1.45 2.00
CA ARG A 126 20.39 -0.01 1.74
C ARG A 126 20.11 0.30 0.27
N LYS A 127 20.85 -0.35 -0.64
CA LYS A 127 20.65 -0.20 -2.08
C LYS A 127 19.29 -0.72 -2.52
N SER A 128 18.79 -1.81 -1.92
CA SER A 128 17.50 -2.39 -2.25
C SER A 128 16.34 -1.43 -1.98
N ILE A 129 16.41 -0.66 -0.88
CA ILE A 129 15.44 0.38 -0.55
C ILE A 129 15.63 1.60 -1.46
N ALA A 130 16.86 2.11 -1.59
CA ALA A 130 17.15 3.33 -2.33
C ALA A 130 16.83 3.22 -3.83
N GLN A 131 17.04 2.05 -4.43
CA GLN A 131 16.80 1.79 -5.86
C GLN A 131 15.53 0.94 -6.09
N SER A 132 14.81 0.61 -5.02
CA SER A 132 13.57 -0.17 -5.10
C SER A 132 13.74 -1.52 -5.81
N VAL A 133 14.82 -2.25 -5.51
CA VAL A 133 15.20 -3.49 -6.18
C VAL A 133 14.27 -4.63 -5.80
N ASN A 134 13.45 -5.12 -6.73
CA ASN A 134 12.46 -6.17 -6.48
C ASN A 134 13.11 -7.52 -6.18
N THR A 135 14.15 -7.90 -6.94
CA THR A 135 14.87 -9.18 -6.80
C THR A 135 15.35 -9.42 -5.37
N TYR A 136 15.78 -8.35 -4.66
CA TYR A 136 16.21 -8.47 -3.26
C TYR A 136 15.07 -9.01 -2.38
N TYR A 137 13.86 -8.45 -2.54
CA TYR A 137 12.69 -8.81 -1.74
C TYR A 137 12.04 -10.13 -2.17
N TYR A 138 12.09 -10.47 -3.45
CA TYR A 138 11.67 -11.81 -3.91
C TYR A 138 12.52 -12.91 -3.28
N LYS A 139 13.85 -12.70 -3.24
CA LYS A 139 14.75 -13.65 -2.60
C LYS A 139 14.57 -13.69 -1.09
N LEU A 140 14.41 -12.52 -0.45
CA LEU A 140 14.13 -12.43 0.98
C LEU A 140 12.87 -13.20 1.36
N ALA A 141 11.77 -13.00 0.61
CA ALA A 141 10.50 -13.68 0.85
C ALA A 141 10.60 -15.21 0.72
N LEU A 142 11.39 -15.70 -0.25
CA LEU A 142 11.68 -17.14 -0.38
C LEU A 142 12.46 -17.68 0.81
N ASP A 143 13.46 -16.96 1.27
CA ASP A 143 14.34 -17.41 2.34
C ASP A 143 13.64 -17.39 3.71
N MET A 144 12.77 -16.40 3.94
CA MET A 144 11.94 -16.32 5.15
C MET A 144 10.80 -17.36 5.14
N GLY A 145 10.20 -17.57 3.98
CA GLY A 145 8.95 -18.31 3.86
C GLY A 145 7.72 -17.53 4.32
N ILE A 146 6.56 -17.93 3.79
CA ILE A 146 5.29 -17.21 3.98
C ILE A 146 4.87 -17.09 5.46
N GLY A 147 5.14 -18.13 6.27
CA GLY A 147 4.74 -18.13 7.69
C GLY A 147 5.47 -17.08 8.53
N GLN A 148 6.78 -16.90 8.32
CA GLN A 148 7.53 -15.84 8.99
C GLN A 148 7.11 -14.47 8.47
N LEU A 149 6.96 -14.34 7.15
CA LEU A 149 6.55 -13.10 6.53
C LEU A 149 5.19 -12.61 7.06
N ASP A 150 4.18 -13.50 7.10
CA ASP A 150 2.85 -13.21 7.65
C ASP A 150 2.95 -12.74 9.10
N ARG A 151 3.75 -13.42 9.94
CA ARG A 151 3.92 -13.05 11.35
C ARG A 151 4.45 -11.63 11.51
N TYR A 152 5.59 -11.31 10.88
CA TYR A 152 6.20 -9.99 11.00
C TYR A 152 5.30 -8.87 10.43
N MET A 153 4.66 -9.11 9.30
CA MET A 153 3.74 -8.13 8.73
C MET A 153 2.53 -7.87 9.63
N ARG A 154 2.04 -8.89 10.36
CA ARG A 154 0.98 -8.70 11.37
C ARG A 154 1.44 -7.92 12.59
N GLU A 155 2.66 -8.17 13.06
CA GLU A 155 3.28 -7.41 14.15
C GLU A 155 3.40 -5.92 13.79
N ASP A 156 3.63 -5.60 12.51
CA ASP A 156 3.63 -4.24 11.96
C ASP A 156 2.20 -3.68 11.69
N GLY A 157 1.15 -4.43 11.99
CA GLY A 157 -0.25 -4.01 11.87
C GLY A 157 -0.90 -4.27 10.51
N PHE A 158 -0.22 -4.92 9.56
CA PHE A 158 -0.84 -5.27 8.27
C PHE A 158 -1.89 -6.38 8.42
N GLY A 159 -2.95 -6.32 7.62
CA GLY A 159 -4.01 -7.32 7.61
C GLY A 159 -5.01 -7.19 8.76
N ALA A 160 -5.02 -6.04 9.46
CA ALA A 160 -5.96 -5.73 10.52
C ALA A 160 -6.51 -4.31 10.36
N PRO A 161 -7.73 -4.01 10.86
CA PRO A 161 -8.22 -2.63 10.94
C PRO A 161 -7.31 -1.77 11.81
N THR A 162 -7.16 -0.49 11.43
CA THR A 162 -6.32 0.48 12.16
C THR A 162 -6.98 1.01 13.42
N GLY A 163 -8.30 0.82 13.54
CA GLY A 163 -9.10 1.37 14.64
C GLY A 163 -9.55 2.81 14.41
N ILE A 164 -9.44 3.33 13.18
CA ILE A 164 -10.03 4.63 12.83
C ILE A 164 -11.53 4.58 13.05
N ASP A 165 -12.12 5.65 13.60
CA ASP A 165 -13.55 5.75 13.92
C ASP A 165 -14.44 6.01 12.67
N LEU A 166 -14.09 5.37 11.55
CA LEU A 166 -14.85 5.40 10.31
C LEU A 166 -15.41 4.01 9.98
N VAL A 167 -16.66 4.00 9.50
CA VAL A 167 -17.37 2.75 9.23
C VAL A 167 -16.83 2.07 7.98
N GLY A 168 -16.68 0.73 8.04
CA GLY A 168 -16.39 -0.11 6.87
C GLY A 168 -14.92 -0.13 6.48
N GLU A 169 -14.01 0.08 7.42
CA GLU A 169 -12.57 -0.03 7.16
C GLU A 169 -12.22 -1.40 6.58
N ASN A 170 -11.51 -1.38 5.46
CA ASN A 170 -10.98 -2.59 4.83
C ASN A 170 -9.64 -2.97 5.48
N ALA A 171 -9.59 -4.09 6.16
CA ALA A 171 -8.38 -4.61 6.80
C ALA A 171 -7.25 -4.96 5.81
N GLY A 172 -7.55 -4.98 4.51
CA GLY A 172 -6.63 -5.47 3.50
C GLY A 172 -6.57 -7.00 3.44
N VAL A 173 -5.73 -7.49 2.54
CA VAL A 173 -5.45 -8.93 2.41
C VAL A 173 -3.96 -9.14 2.60
N LEU A 174 -3.60 -9.78 3.70
CA LEU A 174 -2.24 -10.22 3.96
C LEU A 174 -2.10 -11.69 3.54
N PRO A 175 -1.20 -12.03 2.60
CA PRO A 175 -0.92 -13.42 2.24
C PRO A 175 -0.44 -14.21 3.45
N SER A 176 -1.04 -15.37 3.69
CA SER A 176 -0.73 -16.26 4.81
C SER A 176 -0.63 -17.70 4.33
N PRO A 177 -0.07 -18.62 5.14
CA PRO A 177 -0.22 -20.06 4.91
C PRO A 177 -1.70 -20.46 4.81
N ALA A 178 -1.98 -21.47 3.95
CA ALA A 178 -3.33 -22.02 3.79
C ALA A 178 -3.74 -22.83 5.03
#